data_72b06c9ceef05d0569b190a3d653ca61
#
_entry.id   72b06c9ceef05d0569b190a3d653ca61
#
_cell.length_a   1.000
_cell.length_b   1.000
_cell.length_c   1.000
_cell.angle_alpha   90.00
_cell.angle_beta   90.00
_cell.angle_gamma   90.00
#
_symmetry.space_group_name_H-M   'P 1'
#
loop_
_entity.id
_entity.type
_entity.pdbx_description
1 polymer ?
#
loop_
_entity_poly.entity_id
_entity_poly.type
_entity_poly.pdbx_seq_one_letter_code
_entity_poly.pdbx_strand_id
1 'polypeptide(L)'
;MGEEDMRKMFVKTENYRKFVSAVKAVEQRGAAEAGMMLVYGVPGLGKSHIVSSWAAETGAIFLRANKDWTPRYALSELAAALEIDGRGNSQKLFARLLKPIAANQWPIVIDEAEFTLANQAASLEKIRDISDRAENTVILIGMGNIQNDIKRYGQISSRIARVVEFLPATLEDVQSACKQLAEVEMSPELMAEIHRLSRGCMREVLNMVPVVERVAKTNRLACVGVDDLAGIPLSHDWQNRTPVTVKQSGGKRKVA
;
A
#
# COMPACT_ATOMS: atom_id res chain seq x y z
N MET A 1 14.36 -8.25 -28.38
CA MET A 1 13.29 -7.26 -28.40
C MET A 1 12.89 -7.09 -26.95
N GLY A 2 13.31 -5.99 -26.32
CA GLY A 2 13.00 -5.74 -24.92
C GLY A 2 11.50 -5.53 -24.74
N GLU A 3 10.92 -6.24 -23.79
CA GLU A 3 9.63 -5.87 -23.22
C GLU A 3 9.81 -4.47 -22.61
N GLU A 4 9.27 -3.46 -23.26
CA GLU A 4 9.11 -2.13 -22.66
C GLU A 4 8.00 -2.27 -21.60
N ASP A 5 8.42 -2.42 -20.37
CA ASP A 5 7.54 -2.47 -19.20
C ASP A 5 6.88 -1.10 -18.99
N MET A 6 5.60 -1.11 -18.58
CA MET A 6 4.87 0.04 -18.05
C MET A 6 5.78 0.95 -17.20
N ARG A 7 5.69 2.26 -17.40
CA ARG A 7 6.55 3.23 -16.69
C ARG A 7 6.49 3.02 -15.18
N LYS A 8 7.65 2.79 -14.55
CA LYS A 8 7.78 2.67 -13.10
C LYS A 8 7.74 4.05 -12.44
N MET A 9 6.55 4.65 -12.39
CA MET A 9 6.34 5.96 -11.77
C MET A 9 5.41 5.80 -10.56
N PHE A 10 5.65 6.61 -9.54
CA PHE A 10 4.80 6.65 -8.36
C PHE A 10 3.66 7.67 -8.54
N VAL A 11 2.41 7.19 -8.51
CA VAL A 11 1.23 8.03 -8.68
C VAL A 11 0.73 8.54 -7.33
N LYS A 12 0.71 9.85 -7.14
CA LYS A 12 0.25 10.51 -5.90
C LYS A 12 -1.28 10.59 -5.85
N THR A 13 -1.92 9.52 -5.40
CA THR A 13 -3.37 9.41 -5.22
C THR A 13 -3.88 10.19 -4.00
N GLU A 14 -5.20 10.27 -3.83
CA GLU A 14 -5.81 10.84 -2.63
C GLU A 14 -5.40 10.08 -1.36
N ASN A 15 -5.33 8.74 -1.43
CA ASN A 15 -4.84 7.92 -0.33
C ASN A 15 -3.40 8.29 0.08
N TYR A 16 -2.52 8.58 -0.88
CA TYR A 16 -1.16 9.06 -0.59
C TYR A 16 -1.18 10.39 0.15
N ARG A 17 -1.99 11.35 -0.31
CA ARG A 17 -2.08 12.67 0.34
C ARG A 17 -2.59 12.57 1.76
N LYS A 18 -3.64 11.76 2.01
CA LYS A 18 -4.17 11.47 3.35
C LYS A 18 -3.11 10.82 4.25
N PHE A 19 -2.37 9.84 3.72
CA PHE A 19 -1.30 9.17 4.44
C PHE A 19 -0.20 10.15 4.86
N VAL A 20 0.37 10.92 3.93
CA VAL A 20 1.45 11.88 4.24
C VAL A 20 1.00 12.96 5.23
N SER A 21 -0.24 13.46 5.10
CA SER A 21 -0.81 14.40 6.06
C SER A 21 -0.92 13.81 7.46
N ALA A 22 -1.33 12.55 7.57
CA ALA A 22 -1.44 11.87 8.86
C ALA A 22 -0.06 11.60 9.49
N VAL A 23 0.95 11.21 8.70
CA VAL A 23 2.33 11.05 9.19
C VAL A 23 2.84 12.35 9.79
N LYS A 24 2.73 13.48 9.06
CA LYS A 24 3.13 14.80 9.58
C LYS A 24 2.43 15.15 10.89
N ALA A 25 1.14 14.82 11.02
CA ALA A 25 0.39 15.07 12.24
C ALA A 25 0.84 14.20 13.42
N VAL A 26 1.34 12.98 13.17
CA VAL A 26 1.93 12.12 14.21
C VAL A 26 3.32 12.60 14.58
N GLU A 27 4.13 13.05 13.63
CA GLU A 27 5.46 13.62 13.90
C GLU A 27 5.39 14.90 14.72
N GLN A 28 4.33 15.69 14.56
CA GLN A 28 4.07 16.95 15.30
C GLN A 28 3.24 16.74 16.56
N ARG A 29 3.15 15.51 17.08
CA ARG A 29 2.36 15.18 18.26
C ARG A 29 2.86 15.90 19.51
N GLY A 30 1.93 16.28 20.40
CA GLY A 30 2.28 16.88 21.69
C GLY A 30 2.62 15.84 22.77
N ALA A 31 2.06 14.63 22.69
CA ALA A 31 2.32 13.53 23.62
C ALA A 31 3.33 12.56 22.99
N ALA A 32 4.51 12.41 23.59
CA ALA A 32 5.60 11.59 23.04
C ALA A 32 5.17 10.13 22.81
N GLU A 33 4.42 9.55 23.75
CA GLU A 33 3.93 8.18 23.69
C GLU A 33 2.82 7.93 22.64
N ALA A 34 2.18 8.96 22.09
CA ALA A 34 1.21 8.82 21.00
C ALA A 34 1.89 8.74 19.62
N GLY A 35 2.93 7.91 19.51
CA GLY A 35 3.79 7.80 18.34
C GLY A 35 3.33 6.82 17.27
N MET A 36 2.17 6.18 17.43
CA MET A 36 1.71 5.16 16.48
C MET A 36 0.60 5.68 15.55
N MET A 37 0.55 5.15 14.33
CA MET A 37 -0.57 5.33 13.42
C MET A 37 -0.96 4.02 12.76
N LEU A 38 -2.22 3.92 12.36
CA LEU A 38 -2.77 2.78 11.68
C LEU A 38 -3.25 3.17 10.27
N VAL A 39 -2.77 2.45 9.26
CA VAL A 39 -3.26 2.50 7.88
C VAL A 39 -3.99 1.20 7.60
N TYR A 40 -5.24 1.26 7.23
CA TYR A 40 -6.02 0.06 6.94
C TYR A 40 -6.95 0.24 5.74
N GLY A 41 -7.54 -0.83 5.27
CA GLY A 41 -8.47 -0.84 4.14
C GLY A 41 -8.46 -2.19 3.44
N VAL A 42 -9.38 -2.39 2.50
CA VAL A 42 -9.48 -3.65 1.76
C VAL A 42 -8.22 -3.92 0.91
N PRO A 43 -7.95 -5.18 0.53
CA PRO A 43 -6.83 -5.53 -0.35
C PRO A 43 -6.90 -4.81 -1.71
N GLY A 44 -5.73 -4.52 -2.30
CA GLY A 44 -5.64 -3.97 -3.66
C GLY A 44 -5.70 -2.43 -3.76
N LEU A 45 -5.89 -1.69 -2.66
CA LEU A 45 -5.96 -0.22 -2.65
C LEU A 45 -4.59 0.48 -2.67
N GLY A 46 -3.49 -0.28 -2.74
CA GLY A 46 -2.14 0.28 -2.83
C GLY A 46 -1.50 0.65 -1.49
N LYS A 47 -2.02 0.21 -0.33
CA LYS A 47 -1.46 0.52 1.00
C LYS A 47 0.04 0.25 1.10
N SER A 48 0.44 -1.00 0.93
CA SER A 48 1.84 -1.41 1.02
C SER A 48 2.72 -0.67 0.02
N HIS A 49 2.25 -0.49 -1.22
CA HIS A 49 3.00 0.21 -2.26
C HIS A 49 3.22 1.69 -1.92
N ILE A 50 2.18 2.40 -1.49
CA ILE A 50 2.27 3.82 -1.11
C ILE A 50 3.22 3.99 0.08
N VAL A 51 3.05 3.18 1.13
CA VAL A 51 3.84 3.33 2.35
C VAL A 51 5.28 2.86 2.16
N SER A 52 5.54 1.80 1.36
CA SER A 52 6.91 1.36 1.06
C SER A 52 7.66 2.39 0.19
N SER A 53 6.98 3.04 -0.77
CA SER A 53 7.57 4.12 -1.55
C SER A 53 7.95 5.31 -0.66
N TRP A 54 7.04 5.73 0.22
CA TRP A 54 7.33 6.76 1.21
C TRP A 54 8.48 6.38 2.16
N ALA A 55 8.51 5.12 2.61
CA ALA A 55 9.58 4.64 3.48
C ALA A 55 10.96 4.70 2.79
N ALA A 56 11.02 4.34 1.51
CA ALA A 56 12.25 4.45 0.71
C ALA A 56 12.72 5.90 0.53
N GLU A 57 11.78 6.85 0.36
CA GLU A 57 12.09 8.27 0.22
C GLU A 57 12.58 8.92 1.53
N THR A 58 12.07 8.44 2.68
CA THR A 58 12.32 9.06 3.99
C THR A 58 13.35 8.31 4.83
N GLY A 59 13.83 7.14 4.38
CA GLY A 59 14.73 6.28 5.14
C GLY A 59 14.05 5.58 6.31
N ALA A 60 12.72 5.42 6.28
CA ALA A 60 11.99 4.67 7.29
C ALA A 60 12.30 3.16 7.20
N ILE A 61 12.32 2.50 8.34
CA ILE A 61 12.54 1.05 8.42
C ILE A 61 11.24 0.34 8.01
N PHE A 62 11.27 -0.40 6.90
CA PHE A 62 10.09 -1.13 6.41
C PHE A 62 10.23 -2.62 6.70
N LEU A 63 9.32 -3.16 7.51
CA LEU A 63 9.24 -4.58 7.84
C LEU A 63 7.90 -5.14 7.37
N ARG A 64 7.90 -6.43 7.00
CA ARG A 64 6.66 -7.16 6.70
C ARG A 64 6.48 -8.29 7.71
N ALA A 65 5.44 -8.19 8.52
CA ALA A 65 5.09 -9.23 9.48
C ALA A 65 4.62 -10.51 8.76
N ASN A 66 4.78 -11.65 9.40
CA ASN A 66 4.33 -12.94 8.92
C ASN A 66 3.85 -13.82 10.09
N LYS A 67 3.32 -15.00 9.79
CA LYS A 67 2.74 -15.92 10.78
C LYS A 67 3.73 -16.38 11.85
N ASP A 68 5.02 -16.37 11.54
CA ASP A 68 6.07 -16.83 12.43
C ASP A 68 6.65 -15.72 13.32
N TRP A 69 6.08 -14.51 13.25
CA TRP A 69 6.56 -13.38 14.03
C TRP A 69 6.40 -13.61 15.53
N THR A 70 7.52 -13.81 16.18
CA THR A 70 7.68 -13.76 17.65
C THR A 70 8.32 -12.43 18.04
N PRO A 71 8.26 -12.00 19.32
CA PRO A 71 8.97 -10.80 19.78
C PRO A 71 10.47 -10.82 19.46
N ARG A 72 11.09 -11.99 19.53
CA ARG A 72 12.53 -12.17 19.21
C ARG A 72 12.78 -12.06 17.72
N TYR A 73 11.88 -12.62 16.88
CA TYR A 73 12.01 -12.53 15.43
C TYR A 73 11.81 -11.10 14.95
N ALA A 74 10.82 -10.37 15.46
CA ALA A 74 10.62 -8.96 15.15
C ALA A 74 11.87 -8.09 15.42
N LEU A 75 12.53 -8.32 16.57
CA LEU A 75 13.81 -7.65 16.87
C LEU A 75 14.93 -8.06 15.90
N SER A 76 14.94 -9.31 15.41
CA SER A 76 15.93 -9.77 14.44
C SER A 76 15.74 -9.10 13.07
N GLU A 77 14.50 -8.96 12.63
CA GLU A 77 14.18 -8.26 11.37
C GLU A 77 14.59 -6.78 11.46
N LEU A 78 14.32 -6.11 12.60
CA LEU A 78 14.80 -4.76 12.85
C LEU A 78 16.34 -4.67 12.81
N ALA A 79 17.02 -5.65 13.42
CA ALA A 79 18.48 -5.66 13.42
C ALA A 79 19.04 -5.88 12.01
N ALA A 80 18.41 -6.77 11.23
CA ALA A 80 18.81 -7.01 9.85
C ALA A 80 18.61 -5.77 8.99
N ALA A 81 17.46 -5.08 9.13
CA ALA A 81 17.17 -3.85 8.40
C ALA A 81 18.15 -2.69 8.71
N LEU A 82 18.71 -2.70 9.92
CA LEU A 82 19.69 -1.70 10.38
C LEU A 82 21.15 -2.18 10.27
N GLU A 83 21.38 -3.36 9.67
CA GLU A 83 22.71 -3.99 9.57
C GLU A 83 23.41 -4.17 10.93
N ILE A 84 22.62 -4.38 11.99
CA ILE A 84 23.10 -4.59 13.37
C ILE A 84 23.22 -6.09 13.65
N ASP A 85 24.27 -6.50 14.40
CA ASP A 85 24.44 -7.89 14.82
C ASP A 85 23.22 -8.38 15.62
N GLY A 86 22.47 -9.32 15.04
CA GLY A 86 21.27 -9.94 15.59
C GLY A 86 21.52 -10.99 16.67
N ARG A 87 22.76 -11.32 17.03
CA ARG A 87 23.09 -12.39 17.99
C ARG A 87 22.76 -12.00 19.44
N GLY A 88 22.54 -13.02 20.27
CA GLY A 88 22.25 -12.87 21.68
C GLY A 88 20.76 -12.99 22.00
N ASN A 89 20.44 -12.78 23.28
CA ASN A 89 19.06 -12.85 23.74
C ASN A 89 18.26 -11.58 23.39
N SER A 90 16.94 -11.63 23.53
CA SER A 90 16.04 -10.51 23.22
C SER A 90 16.37 -9.23 23.97
N GLN A 91 16.83 -9.32 25.22
CA GLN A 91 17.16 -8.15 26.03
C GLN A 91 18.40 -7.41 25.50
N LYS A 92 19.47 -8.15 25.15
CA LYS A 92 20.68 -7.57 24.58
C LYS A 92 20.43 -6.98 23.20
N LEU A 93 19.61 -7.64 22.39
CA LEU A 93 19.25 -7.14 21.06
C LEU A 93 18.40 -5.89 21.13
N PHE A 94 17.41 -5.86 22.02
CA PHE A 94 16.58 -4.67 22.29
C PHE A 94 17.45 -3.46 22.66
N ALA A 95 18.39 -3.64 23.60
CA ALA A 95 19.29 -2.57 24.02
C ALA A 95 20.19 -2.04 22.88
N ARG A 96 20.67 -2.93 21.98
CA ARG A 96 21.46 -2.53 20.82
C ARG A 96 20.66 -1.75 19.79
N LEU A 97 19.38 -2.09 19.58
CA LEU A 97 18.48 -1.44 18.63
C LEU A 97 18.02 -0.06 19.10
N LEU A 98 17.78 0.09 20.42
CA LEU A 98 17.19 1.29 20.96
C LEU A 98 18.04 2.54 20.68
N LYS A 99 19.37 2.46 20.90
CA LYS A 99 20.28 3.61 20.73
C LYS A 99 20.28 4.20 19.32
N PRO A 100 20.51 3.42 18.24
CA PRO A 100 20.50 3.97 16.88
C PRO A 100 19.12 4.44 16.43
N ILE A 101 18.04 3.76 16.83
CA ILE A 101 16.67 4.18 16.49
C ILE A 101 16.35 5.53 17.16
N ALA A 102 16.67 5.68 18.44
CA ALA A 102 16.47 6.95 19.17
C ALA A 102 17.33 8.10 18.62
N ALA A 103 18.58 7.82 18.25
CA ALA A 103 19.48 8.85 17.73
C ALA A 103 19.07 9.37 16.35
N ASN A 104 18.53 8.51 15.49
CA ASN A 104 18.16 8.87 14.12
C ASN A 104 16.66 9.12 13.95
N GLN A 105 15.83 8.82 14.95
CA GLN A 105 14.37 8.97 14.92
C GLN A 105 13.71 8.30 13.72
N TRP A 106 14.28 7.18 13.21
CA TRP A 106 13.75 6.48 12.06
C TRP A 106 12.32 5.98 12.33
N PRO A 107 11.35 6.33 11.47
CA PRO A 107 10.05 5.71 11.54
C PRO A 107 10.14 4.20 11.29
N ILE A 108 9.32 3.42 11.98
CA ILE A 108 9.22 1.97 11.77
C ILE A 108 7.87 1.69 11.11
N VAL A 109 7.88 1.06 9.94
CA VAL A 109 6.69 0.60 9.22
C VAL A 109 6.56 -0.89 9.37
N ILE A 110 5.36 -1.36 9.74
CA ILE A 110 5.04 -2.79 9.81
C ILE A 110 3.87 -3.07 8.86
N ASP A 111 4.17 -3.72 7.75
CA ASP A 111 3.15 -4.23 6.82
C ASP A 111 2.61 -5.59 7.29
N GLU A 112 1.36 -5.89 6.93
CA GLU A 112 0.62 -7.08 7.38
C GLU A 112 0.57 -7.17 8.92
N ALA A 113 0.32 -6.03 9.58
CA ALA A 113 0.39 -5.88 11.02
C ALA A 113 -0.57 -6.80 11.80
N GLU A 114 -1.58 -7.37 11.18
CA GLU A 114 -2.45 -8.41 11.76
C GLU A 114 -1.66 -9.61 12.31
N PHE A 115 -0.53 -9.96 11.70
CA PHE A 115 0.31 -11.06 12.20
C PHE A 115 1.05 -10.71 13.50
N THR A 116 1.18 -9.44 13.82
CA THR A 116 1.79 -9.00 15.09
C THR A 116 0.88 -9.18 16.29
N LEU A 117 -0.43 -9.40 16.05
CA LEU A 117 -1.45 -9.54 17.10
C LEU A 117 -1.51 -10.95 17.68
N ALA A 118 -0.79 -11.92 17.11
CA ALA A 118 -0.66 -13.25 17.66
C ALA A 118 -0.07 -13.22 19.09
N ASN A 119 -0.38 -14.23 19.89
CA ASN A 119 0.11 -14.38 21.26
C ASN A 119 -0.10 -13.10 22.10
N GLN A 120 -1.32 -12.59 22.11
CA GLN A 120 -1.71 -11.37 22.84
C GLN A 120 -0.93 -10.12 22.39
N ALA A 121 -0.67 -10.00 21.11
CA ALA A 121 0.07 -8.91 20.50
C ALA A 121 1.54 -8.77 21.01
N ALA A 122 2.15 -9.86 21.49
CA ALA A 122 3.46 -9.82 22.12
C ALA A 122 4.55 -9.22 21.23
N SER A 123 4.50 -9.43 19.90
CA SER A 123 5.44 -8.84 18.96
C SER A 123 5.22 -7.35 18.81
N LEU A 124 3.98 -6.90 18.73
CA LEU A 124 3.62 -5.49 18.64
C LEU A 124 3.95 -4.73 19.92
N GLU A 125 3.72 -5.35 21.08
CA GLU A 125 4.13 -4.82 22.39
C GLU A 125 5.65 -4.56 22.45
N LYS A 126 6.45 -5.46 21.85
CA LYS A 126 7.90 -5.28 21.81
C LYS A 126 8.31 -4.10 20.92
N ILE A 127 7.62 -3.87 19.81
CA ILE A 127 7.85 -2.70 18.95
C ILE A 127 7.37 -1.42 19.65
N ARG A 128 6.24 -1.46 20.33
CA ARG A 128 5.76 -0.35 21.14
C ARG A 128 6.79 0.05 22.23
N ASP A 129 7.38 -0.92 22.93
CA ASP A 129 8.42 -0.65 23.91
C ASP A 129 9.63 0.09 23.33
N ILE A 130 9.97 -0.17 22.05
CA ILE A 130 10.99 0.60 21.33
C ILE A 130 10.49 2.02 21.08
N SER A 131 9.28 2.15 20.52
CA SER A 131 8.68 3.44 20.19
C SER A 131 8.53 4.35 21.41
N ASP A 132 8.02 3.83 22.53
CA ASP A 132 7.85 4.58 23.77
C ASP A 132 9.19 5.10 24.32
N ARG A 133 10.30 4.38 24.12
CA ARG A 133 11.63 4.78 24.60
C ARG A 133 12.46 5.59 23.61
N ALA A 134 12.27 5.36 22.33
CA ALA A 134 12.96 6.08 21.27
C ALA A 134 12.19 7.33 20.82
N GLU A 135 10.91 7.44 21.22
CA GLU A 135 9.97 8.50 20.81
C GLU A 135 9.77 8.58 19.28
N ASN A 136 10.10 7.49 18.55
CA ASN A 136 9.96 7.44 17.11
C ASN A 136 8.53 7.08 16.66
N THR A 137 8.23 7.33 15.40
CA THR A 137 6.92 7.01 14.81
C THR A 137 6.84 5.54 14.39
N VAL A 138 5.73 4.88 14.70
CA VAL A 138 5.42 3.51 14.21
C VAL A 138 4.17 3.55 13.34
N ILE A 139 4.27 3.01 12.14
CA ILE A 139 3.19 2.94 11.16
C ILE A 139 2.79 1.49 10.97
N LEU A 140 1.56 1.16 11.31
CA LEU A 140 0.99 -0.16 11.13
C LEU A 140 0.14 -0.18 9.85
N ILE A 141 0.34 -1.17 8.99
CA ILE A 141 -0.47 -1.37 7.78
C ILE A 141 -1.18 -2.70 7.91
N GLY A 142 -2.50 -2.72 7.74
CA GLY A 142 -3.26 -3.95 7.83
C GLY A 142 -4.54 -3.98 7.01
N MET A 143 -5.26 -5.09 7.12
CA MET A 143 -6.54 -5.28 6.45
C MET A 143 -7.69 -4.58 7.17
N GLY A 144 -8.88 -4.53 6.53
CA GLY A 144 -10.03 -3.77 7.00
C GLY A 144 -10.48 -4.03 8.44
N ASN A 145 -10.24 -5.23 8.99
CA ASN A 145 -10.68 -5.59 10.35
C ASN A 145 -9.64 -5.31 11.43
N ILE A 146 -8.39 -4.99 11.09
CA ILE A 146 -7.30 -4.81 12.05
C ILE A 146 -7.60 -3.76 13.11
N GLN A 147 -8.37 -2.72 12.78
CA GLN A 147 -8.78 -1.69 13.72
C GLN A 147 -9.56 -2.26 14.91
N ASN A 148 -10.47 -3.20 14.66
CA ASN A 148 -11.27 -3.84 15.70
C ASN A 148 -10.43 -4.80 16.54
N ASP A 149 -9.46 -5.46 15.93
CA ASP A 149 -8.58 -6.39 16.62
C ASP A 149 -7.61 -5.64 17.54
N ILE A 150 -7.03 -4.52 17.10
CA ILE A 150 -6.15 -3.68 17.93
C ILE A 150 -6.88 -3.06 19.12
N LYS A 151 -8.17 -2.71 19.00
CA LYS A 151 -8.97 -2.16 20.12
C LYS A 151 -9.00 -3.07 21.36
N ARG A 152 -8.79 -4.38 21.18
CA ARG A 152 -8.73 -5.35 22.28
C ARG A 152 -7.47 -5.18 23.14
N TYR A 153 -6.46 -4.49 22.64
CA TYR A 153 -5.18 -4.25 23.30
C TYR A 153 -5.07 -2.77 23.69
N GLY A 154 -5.62 -2.43 24.87
CA GLY A 154 -5.68 -1.05 25.36
C GLY A 154 -4.33 -0.33 25.37
N GLN A 155 -3.26 -1.07 25.67
CA GLN A 155 -1.88 -0.54 25.71
C GLN A 155 -1.37 -0.12 24.33
N ILE A 156 -1.79 -0.81 23.26
CA ILE A 156 -1.45 -0.45 21.88
C ILE A 156 -2.38 0.63 21.36
N SER A 157 -3.70 0.45 21.55
CA SER A 157 -4.70 1.37 21.02
C SER A 157 -4.56 2.78 21.57
N SER A 158 -4.12 2.94 22.82
CA SER A 158 -3.84 4.25 23.42
C SER A 158 -2.63 4.99 22.81
N ARG A 159 -1.75 4.29 22.09
CA ARG A 159 -0.59 4.88 21.39
C ARG A 159 -0.92 5.31 19.96
N ILE A 160 -2.07 4.93 19.42
CA ILE A 160 -2.46 5.28 18.05
C ILE A 160 -3.03 6.69 18.02
N ALA A 161 -2.22 7.64 17.56
CA ALA A 161 -2.61 9.05 17.41
C ALA A 161 -3.45 9.31 16.16
N ARG A 162 -3.26 8.53 15.10
CA ARG A 162 -3.96 8.70 13.82
C ARG A 162 -4.33 7.37 13.20
N VAL A 163 -5.48 7.37 12.55
CA VAL A 163 -6.00 6.23 11.77
C VAL A 163 -6.32 6.73 10.38
N VAL A 164 -5.82 6.05 9.36
CA VAL A 164 -6.07 6.37 7.95
C VAL A 164 -6.71 5.18 7.27
N GLU A 165 -7.95 5.34 6.85
CA GLU A 165 -8.62 4.37 6.01
C GLU A 165 -8.32 4.65 4.54
N PHE A 166 -7.74 3.68 3.86
CA PHE A 166 -7.58 3.72 2.41
C PHE A 166 -8.89 3.33 1.75
N LEU A 167 -9.37 4.19 0.90
CA LEU A 167 -10.61 4.03 0.14
C LEU A 167 -10.29 3.66 -1.32
N PRO A 168 -11.27 3.13 -2.06
CA PRO A 168 -11.14 2.96 -3.50
C PRO A 168 -10.69 4.26 -4.17
N ALA A 169 -9.81 4.14 -5.16
CA ALA A 169 -9.29 5.26 -5.92
C ALA A 169 -10.42 6.00 -6.63
N THR A 170 -10.37 7.31 -6.64
CA THR A 170 -11.31 8.16 -7.36
C THR A 170 -11.12 8.05 -8.88
N LEU A 171 -12.09 8.53 -9.66
CA LEU A 171 -11.93 8.62 -11.11
C LEU A 171 -10.70 9.46 -11.47
N GLU A 172 -10.46 10.54 -10.76
CA GLU A 172 -9.29 11.41 -10.97
C GLU A 172 -7.97 10.68 -10.69
N ASP A 173 -7.92 9.88 -9.62
CA ASP A 173 -6.75 9.05 -9.30
C ASP A 173 -6.48 8.03 -10.42
N VAL A 174 -7.52 7.36 -10.94
CA VAL A 174 -7.38 6.38 -12.03
C VAL A 174 -6.96 7.06 -13.32
N GLN A 175 -7.55 8.21 -13.66
CA GLN A 175 -7.13 8.99 -14.83
C GLN A 175 -5.68 9.43 -14.74
N SER A 176 -5.25 9.90 -13.55
CA SER A 176 -3.86 10.26 -13.28
C SER A 176 -2.93 9.06 -13.43
N ALA A 177 -3.32 7.89 -12.91
CA ALA A 177 -2.57 6.66 -13.03
C ALA A 177 -2.43 6.22 -14.50
N CYS A 178 -3.52 6.18 -15.26
CA CYS A 178 -3.49 5.84 -16.67
C CYS A 178 -2.57 6.78 -17.48
N LYS A 179 -2.67 8.08 -17.27
CA LYS A 179 -1.85 9.08 -17.96
C LYS A 179 -0.36 9.01 -17.65
N GLN A 180 -0.02 8.66 -16.39
CA GLN A 180 1.39 8.62 -15.96
C GLN A 180 2.07 7.29 -16.26
N LEU A 181 1.33 6.19 -16.17
CA LEU A 181 1.89 4.84 -16.28
C LEU A 181 1.84 4.29 -17.70
N ALA A 182 0.79 4.60 -18.46
CA ALA A 182 0.65 4.09 -19.80
C ALA A 182 1.61 4.80 -20.79
N GLU A 183 2.13 4.03 -21.73
CA GLU A 183 2.94 4.51 -22.85
C GLU A 183 2.07 5.00 -24.03
N VAL A 184 0.78 4.66 -23.98
CA VAL A 184 -0.19 5.02 -25.02
C VAL A 184 -1.25 5.95 -24.47
N GLU A 185 -1.79 6.80 -25.33
CA GLU A 185 -2.88 7.69 -24.97
C GLU A 185 -4.18 6.89 -24.83
N MET A 186 -4.96 7.19 -23.79
CA MET A 186 -6.27 6.57 -23.54
C MET A 186 -7.35 7.64 -23.55
N SER A 187 -8.49 7.33 -24.19
CA SER A 187 -9.60 8.27 -24.18
C SER A 187 -10.18 8.46 -22.76
N PRO A 188 -10.76 9.62 -22.45
CA PRO A 188 -11.40 9.86 -21.16
C PRO A 188 -12.48 8.83 -20.82
N GLU A 189 -13.22 8.35 -21.84
CA GLU A 189 -14.27 7.35 -21.70
C GLU A 189 -13.67 5.98 -21.32
N LEU A 190 -12.52 5.63 -21.91
CA LEU A 190 -11.81 4.39 -21.56
C LEU A 190 -11.29 4.44 -20.11
N MET A 191 -10.70 5.55 -19.70
CA MET A 191 -10.24 5.72 -18.32
C MET A 191 -11.40 5.66 -17.31
N ALA A 192 -12.56 6.21 -17.65
CA ALA A 192 -13.78 6.08 -16.84
C ALA A 192 -14.29 4.63 -16.77
N GLU A 193 -14.20 3.90 -17.87
CA GLU A 193 -14.57 2.49 -17.92
C GLU A 193 -13.60 1.62 -17.09
N ILE A 194 -12.30 1.88 -17.15
CA ILE A 194 -11.28 1.24 -16.29
C ILE A 194 -11.60 1.49 -14.80
N HIS A 195 -11.94 2.73 -14.43
CA HIS A 195 -12.38 3.04 -13.06
C HIS A 195 -13.61 2.24 -12.67
N ARG A 196 -14.62 2.17 -13.53
CA ARG A 196 -15.86 1.42 -13.28
C ARG A 196 -15.60 -0.08 -13.11
N LEU A 197 -14.77 -0.67 -13.99
CA LEU A 197 -14.45 -2.09 -13.96
C LEU A 197 -13.57 -2.47 -12.77
N SER A 198 -12.58 -1.66 -12.44
CA SER A 198 -11.69 -1.85 -11.28
C SER A 198 -12.38 -1.56 -9.95
N ARG A 199 -13.52 -0.85 -9.96
CA ARG A 199 -14.17 -0.32 -8.74
C ARG A 199 -13.21 0.49 -7.86
N GLY A 200 -12.24 1.18 -8.47
CA GLY A 200 -11.19 1.91 -7.76
C GLY A 200 -10.11 1.04 -7.09
N CYS A 201 -10.09 -0.27 -7.36
CA CYS A 201 -9.00 -1.15 -6.92
C CYS A 201 -7.75 -0.88 -7.76
N MET A 202 -6.73 -0.23 -7.19
CA MET A 202 -5.51 0.15 -7.92
C MET A 202 -4.77 -1.06 -8.49
N ARG A 203 -4.79 -2.21 -7.83
CA ARG A 203 -4.22 -3.46 -8.38
C ARG A 203 -4.88 -3.83 -9.70
N GLU A 204 -6.20 -3.73 -9.78
CA GLU A 204 -6.93 -4.02 -11.03
C GLU A 204 -6.63 -2.98 -12.12
N VAL A 205 -6.54 -1.70 -11.77
CA VAL A 205 -6.11 -0.66 -12.72
C VAL A 205 -4.75 -0.99 -13.32
N LEU A 206 -3.78 -1.35 -12.46
CA LEU A 206 -2.43 -1.73 -12.88
C LEU A 206 -2.40 -3.01 -13.74
N ASN A 207 -3.33 -3.93 -13.55
CA ASN A 207 -3.48 -5.12 -14.39
C ASN A 207 -4.10 -4.80 -15.75
N MET A 208 -5.00 -3.80 -15.82
CA MET A 208 -5.69 -3.42 -17.05
C MET A 208 -4.81 -2.61 -18.01
N VAL A 209 -3.97 -1.71 -17.49
CA VAL A 209 -3.11 -0.83 -18.32
C VAL A 209 -2.24 -1.61 -19.33
N PRO A 210 -1.50 -2.65 -18.95
CA PRO A 210 -0.68 -3.42 -19.90
C PRO A 210 -1.51 -4.12 -20.99
N VAL A 211 -2.76 -4.47 -20.69
CA VAL A 211 -3.66 -5.05 -21.72
C VAL A 211 -4.02 -4.01 -22.78
N VAL A 212 -4.34 -2.79 -22.35
CA VAL A 212 -4.61 -1.65 -23.24
C VAL A 212 -3.40 -1.36 -24.13
N GLU A 213 -2.20 -1.28 -23.53
CA GLU A 213 -0.95 -1.05 -24.29
C GLU A 213 -0.68 -2.13 -25.33
N ARG A 214 -0.89 -3.39 -24.97
CA ARG A 214 -0.74 -4.51 -25.91
C ARG A 214 -1.70 -4.39 -27.10
N VAL A 215 -2.96 -4.01 -26.86
CA VAL A 215 -3.95 -3.79 -27.93
C VAL A 215 -3.54 -2.61 -28.82
N ALA A 216 -3.09 -1.50 -28.22
CA ALA A 216 -2.58 -0.34 -28.95
C ALA A 216 -1.40 -0.73 -29.85
N LYS A 217 -0.40 -1.42 -29.30
CA LYS A 217 0.80 -1.87 -30.06
C LYS A 217 0.42 -2.80 -31.20
N THR A 218 -0.48 -3.77 -30.97
CA THR A 218 -0.92 -4.72 -31.98
C THR A 218 -1.65 -4.03 -33.14
N ASN A 219 -2.52 -3.07 -32.84
CA ASN A 219 -3.36 -2.37 -33.81
C ASN A 219 -2.76 -1.05 -34.29
N ARG A 220 -1.55 -0.68 -33.83
CA ARG A 220 -0.84 0.56 -34.14
C ARG A 220 -1.67 1.82 -33.86
N LEU A 221 -2.37 1.82 -32.72
CA LEU A 221 -3.21 2.93 -32.29
C LEU A 221 -2.37 3.95 -31.51
N ALA A 222 -2.50 5.22 -31.85
CA ALA A 222 -1.90 6.33 -31.07
C ALA A 222 -2.72 6.64 -29.83
N CYS A 223 -4.04 6.49 -29.90
CA CYS A 223 -4.97 6.66 -28.80
C CYS A 223 -5.96 5.47 -28.80
N VAL A 224 -6.25 4.95 -27.60
CA VAL A 224 -7.15 3.80 -27.43
C VAL A 224 -8.47 4.25 -26.84
N GLY A 225 -9.55 3.90 -27.51
CA GLY A 225 -10.92 4.11 -27.04
C GLY A 225 -11.58 2.83 -26.51
N VAL A 226 -12.80 3.00 -26.02
CA VAL A 226 -13.63 1.90 -25.47
C VAL A 226 -13.91 0.82 -26.54
N ASP A 227 -14.21 1.24 -27.76
CA ASP A 227 -14.60 0.31 -28.85
C ASP A 227 -13.41 -0.55 -29.32
N ASP A 228 -12.17 -0.07 -29.20
CA ASP A 228 -10.96 -0.83 -29.55
C ASP A 228 -10.73 -2.05 -28.65
N LEU A 229 -11.36 -2.05 -27.48
CA LEU A 229 -11.25 -3.11 -26.46
C LEU A 229 -12.50 -3.97 -26.38
N ALA A 230 -13.45 -3.81 -27.30
CA ALA A 230 -14.70 -4.57 -27.30
C ALA A 230 -14.44 -6.08 -27.37
N GLY A 231 -14.95 -6.81 -26.37
CA GLY A 231 -14.78 -8.26 -26.27
C GLY A 231 -13.42 -8.73 -25.76
N ILE A 232 -12.48 -7.81 -25.48
CA ILE A 232 -11.17 -8.15 -24.92
C ILE A 232 -11.24 -8.14 -23.40
N PRO A 233 -10.85 -9.23 -22.71
CA PRO A 233 -10.77 -9.24 -21.25
C PRO A 233 -9.65 -8.31 -20.76
N LEU A 234 -10.01 -7.31 -19.96
CA LEU A 234 -9.03 -6.41 -19.31
C LEU A 234 -8.49 -7.00 -18.02
N SER A 235 -9.31 -7.78 -17.31
CA SER A 235 -8.97 -8.46 -16.07
C SER A 235 -9.84 -9.73 -15.96
N HIS A 236 -9.62 -10.51 -14.92
CA HIS A 236 -10.36 -11.74 -14.66
C HIS A 236 -10.89 -11.77 -13.22
N ASP A 237 -12.21 -11.80 -13.07
CA ASP A 237 -12.82 -12.06 -11.77
C ASP A 237 -12.73 -13.56 -11.46
N TRP A 238 -11.68 -13.93 -10.72
CA TRP A 238 -11.41 -15.33 -10.39
C TRP A 238 -12.46 -15.94 -9.46
N GLN A 239 -13.15 -15.12 -8.65
CA GLN A 239 -14.17 -15.58 -7.71
C GLN A 239 -15.42 -16.04 -8.47
N ASN A 240 -15.84 -15.26 -9.46
CA ASN A 240 -16.98 -15.56 -10.30
C ASN A 240 -16.61 -16.32 -11.59
N ARG A 241 -15.30 -16.54 -11.81
CA ARG A 241 -14.74 -17.20 -13.02
C ARG A 241 -15.18 -16.53 -14.32
N THR A 242 -15.32 -15.21 -14.29
CA THR A 242 -15.78 -14.43 -15.45
C THR A 242 -14.72 -13.42 -15.89
N PRO A 243 -14.53 -13.25 -17.22
CA PRO A 243 -13.68 -12.18 -17.72
C PRO A 243 -14.34 -10.84 -17.47
N VAL A 244 -13.52 -9.85 -17.07
CA VAL A 244 -13.95 -8.46 -16.92
C VAL A 244 -13.72 -7.76 -18.26
N THR A 245 -14.80 -7.52 -19.00
CA THR A 245 -14.75 -6.93 -20.35
C THR A 245 -15.40 -5.56 -20.39
N VAL A 246 -14.98 -4.76 -21.35
CA VAL A 246 -15.61 -3.49 -21.68
C VAL A 246 -17.00 -3.76 -22.28
N LYS A 247 -18.02 -3.01 -21.84
CA LYS A 247 -19.34 -3.05 -22.48
C LYS A 247 -19.25 -2.35 -23.82
N GLN A 248 -19.76 -3.00 -24.89
CA GLN A 248 -19.92 -2.35 -26.18
C GLN A 248 -20.84 -1.13 -26.01
N SER A 249 -20.39 0.04 -26.44
CA SER A 249 -21.28 1.18 -26.62
C SER A 249 -22.30 0.77 -27.67
N GLY A 250 -23.59 0.83 -27.32
CA GLY A 250 -24.70 0.44 -28.20
C GLY A 250 -24.86 1.36 -29.42
N GLY A 251 -23.82 1.52 -30.22
CA GLY A 251 -23.82 2.23 -31.47
C GLY A 251 -24.36 1.34 -32.59
N LYS A 252 -25.58 1.66 -33.04
CA LYS A 252 -26.12 1.06 -34.30
C LYS A 252 -25.08 1.21 -35.41
N ARG A 253 -24.47 0.11 -35.84
CA ARG A 253 -23.79 0.07 -37.14
C ARG A 253 -24.77 0.55 -38.19
N LYS A 254 -24.61 1.76 -38.72
CA LYS A 254 -25.19 2.11 -40.02
C LYS A 254 -24.49 1.23 -41.05
N VAL A 255 -25.19 0.21 -41.49
CA VAL A 255 -24.85 -0.52 -42.72
C VAL A 255 -25.10 0.48 -43.85
N ALA A 256 -24.08 0.86 -44.55
CA ALA A 256 -24.14 1.54 -45.83
C ALA A 256 -23.94 0.49 -46.93
#